data_6d19c08eae65bc0827f7009cb115e821
#
_entry.id   6d19c08eae65bc0827f7009cb115e821
#
_cell.length_a   1.000
_cell.length_b   1.000
_cell.length_c   1.000
_cell.angle_alpha   90.00
_cell.angle_beta   90.00
_cell.angle_gamma   90.00
#
_symmetry.space_group_name_H-M   'P 1'
#
loop_
_entity.id
_entity.type
_entity.pdbx_description
1 polymer ?
#
loop_
_entity_poly.entity_id
_entity_poly.type
_entity_poly.pdbx_seq_one_letter_code
_entity_poly.pdbx_strand_id
1 'polypeptide(L)'
;ARIMASKPEVLMLDEPFSALDYYLKEKLQLEQLEELRNYDGDVLLVTHSRDEIYRFCSTIHVINEGEIVVSGAVKDVFKEPETVSAAKLTGCKNILDIKYVDAHTFYVPNWDIQVIIRDREVPKDTPFIGIRAHYFTAAHESEKENVMECRLKQILDDPFEVTLILENDLWWKIPKGRWKDDMKEQVPERLVVPEESIFFLKDR
;
A
#
# COMPACT_ATOMS: atom_id res chain seq x y z
N ALA A 1 3.68 -22.03 -22.33
CA ALA A 1 3.17 -22.83 -23.45
C ALA A 1 3.42 -24.34 -23.25
N ARG A 2 4.67 -24.82 -23.07
CA ARG A 2 4.97 -26.25 -22.99
C ARG A 2 4.33 -26.96 -21.78
N ILE A 3 4.35 -26.34 -20.62
CA ILE A 3 3.76 -26.88 -19.37
C ILE A 3 2.22 -26.88 -19.46
N MET A 4 1.62 -25.84 -19.99
CA MET A 4 0.16 -25.76 -20.14
C MET A 4 -0.40 -26.79 -21.13
N ALA A 5 0.39 -27.18 -22.13
CA ALA A 5 0.00 -28.23 -23.09
C ALA A 5 -0.16 -29.62 -22.45
N SER A 6 0.48 -29.88 -21.31
CA SER A 6 0.32 -31.16 -20.56
C SER A 6 -0.88 -31.15 -19.62
N LYS A 7 -1.58 -30.02 -19.47
CA LYS A 7 -2.77 -29.84 -18.61
C LYS A 7 -2.58 -30.40 -17.19
N PRO A 8 -1.57 -29.96 -16.43
CA PRO A 8 -1.37 -30.46 -15.07
C PRO A 8 -2.53 -30.01 -14.16
N GLU A 9 -2.85 -30.78 -13.13
CA GLU A 9 -3.88 -30.40 -12.14
C GLU A 9 -3.48 -29.15 -11.36
N VAL A 10 -2.16 -28.94 -11.12
CA VAL A 10 -1.60 -27.76 -10.46
C VAL A 10 -0.50 -27.16 -11.30
N LEU A 11 -0.65 -25.87 -11.64
CA LEU A 11 0.33 -25.08 -12.37
C LEU A 11 1.09 -24.18 -11.37
N MET A 12 2.40 -24.38 -11.25
CA MET A 12 3.26 -23.56 -10.39
C MET A 12 4.09 -22.61 -11.25
N LEU A 13 4.01 -21.31 -10.95
CA LEU A 13 4.73 -20.24 -11.64
C LEU A 13 5.59 -19.50 -10.61
N ASP A 14 6.90 -19.52 -10.79
CA ASP A 14 7.85 -18.83 -9.93
C ASP A 14 8.47 -17.66 -10.70
N GLU A 15 8.18 -16.43 -10.25
CA GLU A 15 8.62 -15.16 -10.85
C GLU A 15 8.50 -15.12 -12.39
N PRO A 16 7.34 -15.47 -12.99
CA PRO A 16 7.26 -15.76 -14.43
C PRO A 16 7.53 -14.56 -15.33
N PHE A 17 7.45 -13.33 -14.81
CA PHE A 17 7.63 -12.10 -15.57
C PHE A 17 8.86 -11.29 -15.17
N SER A 18 9.70 -11.77 -14.24
CA SER A 18 10.81 -11.00 -13.65
C SER A 18 11.92 -10.64 -14.65
N ALA A 19 12.16 -11.50 -15.66
CA ALA A 19 13.23 -11.33 -16.64
C ALA A 19 12.82 -10.54 -17.90
N LEU A 20 11.60 -9.98 -17.94
CA LEU A 20 11.06 -9.31 -19.12
C LEU A 20 11.22 -7.78 -19.02
N ASP A 21 11.48 -7.13 -20.18
CA ASP A 21 11.36 -5.68 -20.27
C ASP A 21 9.89 -5.23 -20.09
N TYR A 22 9.70 -3.94 -19.75
CA TYR A 22 8.39 -3.40 -19.35
C TYR A 22 7.31 -3.62 -20.42
N TYR A 23 7.62 -3.35 -21.71
CA TYR A 23 6.63 -3.45 -22.78
C TYR A 23 6.23 -4.90 -23.06
N LEU A 24 7.21 -5.81 -23.13
CA LEU A 24 6.98 -7.23 -23.33
C LEU A 24 6.25 -7.85 -22.14
N LYS A 25 6.58 -7.41 -20.92
CA LYS A 25 5.92 -7.82 -19.69
C LYS A 25 4.42 -7.49 -19.73
N GLU A 26 4.03 -6.26 -20.03
CA GLU A 26 2.61 -5.88 -20.10
C GLU A 26 1.84 -6.69 -21.14
N LYS A 27 2.39 -6.83 -22.35
CA LYS A 27 1.75 -7.61 -23.42
C LYS A 27 1.54 -9.07 -23.02
N LEU A 28 2.58 -9.72 -22.50
CA LEU A 28 2.52 -11.12 -22.07
C LEU A 28 1.60 -11.30 -20.86
N GLN A 29 1.57 -10.36 -19.94
CA GLN A 29 0.64 -10.40 -18.81
C GLN A 29 -0.82 -10.40 -19.28
N LEU A 30 -1.18 -9.59 -20.25
CA LEU A 30 -2.55 -9.57 -20.80
C LEU A 30 -2.92 -10.90 -21.48
N GLU A 31 -2.01 -11.46 -22.30
CA GLU A 31 -2.21 -12.75 -22.97
C GLU A 31 -2.34 -13.89 -21.94
N GLN A 32 -1.46 -13.92 -20.94
CA GLN A 32 -1.46 -14.96 -19.90
C GLN A 32 -2.67 -14.84 -18.94
N LEU A 33 -3.15 -13.63 -18.67
CA LEU A 33 -4.30 -13.42 -17.78
C LEU A 33 -5.54 -14.15 -18.33
N GLU A 34 -5.77 -14.11 -19.63
CA GLU A 34 -6.90 -14.78 -20.27
C GLU A 34 -6.73 -16.32 -20.23
N GLU A 35 -5.52 -16.81 -20.50
CA GLU A 35 -5.20 -18.23 -20.44
C GLU A 35 -5.32 -18.81 -19.02
N LEU A 36 -4.83 -18.07 -18.01
CA LEU A 36 -4.90 -18.50 -16.59
C LEU A 36 -6.32 -18.46 -16.03
N ARG A 37 -7.15 -17.51 -16.45
CA ARG A 37 -8.56 -17.44 -16.04
C ARG A 37 -9.39 -18.63 -16.55
N ASN A 38 -9.02 -19.18 -17.73
CA ASN A 38 -9.68 -20.31 -18.35
C ASN A 38 -8.99 -21.64 -18.04
N TYR A 39 -8.03 -21.66 -17.11
CA TYR A 39 -7.33 -22.87 -16.71
C TYR A 39 -8.19 -23.70 -15.76
N ASP A 40 -8.39 -25.00 -16.09
CA ASP A 40 -9.27 -25.91 -15.32
C ASP A 40 -8.61 -26.44 -14.01
N GLY A 41 -7.32 -26.17 -13.78
CA GLY A 41 -6.57 -26.61 -12.61
C GLY A 41 -6.28 -25.47 -11.63
N ASP A 42 -5.63 -25.80 -10.52
CA ASP A 42 -5.14 -24.82 -9.57
C ASP A 42 -3.88 -24.12 -10.09
N VAL A 43 -3.79 -22.80 -9.84
CA VAL A 43 -2.62 -22.01 -10.21
C VAL A 43 -1.98 -21.40 -8.96
N LEU A 44 -0.72 -21.72 -8.72
CA LEU A 44 0.10 -21.13 -7.68
C LEU A 44 1.13 -20.19 -8.32
N LEU A 45 1.02 -18.89 -8.01
CA LEU A 45 1.94 -17.85 -8.46
C LEU A 45 2.83 -17.41 -7.30
N VAL A 46 4.13 -17.51 -7.44
CA VAL A 46 5.12 -16.92 -6.54
C VAL A 46 5.66 -15.66 -7.19
N THR A 47 5.50 -14.51 -6.54
CA THR A 47 5.99 -13.22 -7.06
C THR A 47 6.11 -12.18 -5.93
N HIS A 48 6.99 -11.20 -6.11
CA HIS A 48 7.09 -10.00 -5.29
C HIS A 48 6.38 -8.78 -5.92
N SER A 49 5.79 -8.95 -7.09
CA SER A 49 5.11 -7.88 -7.82
C SER A 49 3.66 -7.74 -7.36
N ARG A 50 3.37 -6.65 -6.62
CA ARG A 50 2.02 -6.32 -6.16
C ARG A 50 1.00 -6.25 -7.30
N ASP A 51 1.43 -5.75 -8.49
CA ASP A 51 0.55 -5.59 -9.65
C ASP A 51 0.17 -6.95 -10.24
N GLU A 52 1.10 -7.91 -10.25
CA GLU A 52 0.83 -9.29 -10.64
C GLU A 52 -0.13 -9.97 -9.67
N ILE A 53 0.11 -9.86 -8.37
CA ILE A 53 -0.79 -10.39 -7.33
C ILE A 53 -2.20 -9.84 -7.53
N TYR A 54 -2.34 -8.53 -7.69
CA TYR A 54 -3.65 -7.87 -7.80
C TYR A 54 -4.40 -8.24 -9.07
N ARG A 55 -3.68 -8.49 -10.19
CA ARG A 55 -4.26 -8.82 -11.51
C ARG A 55 -4.59 -10.30 -11.67
N PHE A 56 -3.74 -11.19 -11.15
CA PHE A 56 -3.80 -12.64 -11.45
C PHE A 56 -4.40 -13.49 -10.33
N CYS A 57 -4.29 -13.05 -9.06
CA CYS A 57 -4.64 -13.88 -7.93
C CYS A 57 -6.01 -13.50 -7.33
N SER A 58 -6.76 -14.49 -6.89
CA SER A 58 -7.95 -14.30 -6.05
C SER A 58 -7.59 -14.32 -4.56
N THR A 59 -6.61 -15.14 -4.19
CA THR A 59 -6.12 -15.33 -2.82
C THR A 59 -4.63 -15.04 -2.76
N ILE A 60 -4.18 -14.49 -1.64
CA ILE A 60 -2.77 -14.23 -1.34
C ILE A 60 -2.38 -14.89 -0.03
N HIS A 61 -1.15 -15.44 0.00
CA HIS A 61 -0.44 -15.85 1.20
C HIS A 61 0.83 -15.03 1.29
N VAL A 62 0.92 -14.16 2.29
CA VAL A 62 2.12 -13.35 2.55
C VAL A 62 3.07 -14.17 3.41
N ILE A 63 4.28 -14.39 2.89
CA ILE A 63 5.33 -15.14 3.59
C ILE A 63 6.39 -14.17 4.08
N ASN A 64 6.72 -14.25 5.37
CA ASN A 64 7.82 -13.53 5.99
C ASN A 64 8.61 -14.49 6.88
N GLU A 65 9.95 -14.49 6.76
CA GLU A 65 10.86 -15.36 7.53
C GLU A 65 10.48 -16.85 7.51
N GLY A 66 9.92 -17.33 6.38
CA GLY A 66 9.53 -18.74 6.19
C GLY A 66 8.16 -19.10 6.76
N GLU A 67 7.42 -18.17 7.35
CA GLU A 67 6.08 -18.37 7.90
C GLU A 67 5.03 -17.59 7.09
N ILE A 68 3.81 -18.13 6.99
CA ILE A 68 2.68 -17.40 6.43
C ILE A 68 2.14 -16.46 7.52
N VAL A 69 2.28 -15.15 7.29
CA VAL A 69 1.89 -14.10 8.24
C VAL A 69 0.49 -13.53 7.97
N VAL A 70 0.02 -13.59 6.73
CA VAL A 70 -1.35 -13.18 6.31
C VAL A 70 -1.82 -14.09 5.19
N SER A 71 -3.10 -14.47 5.23
CA SER A 71 -3.78 -15.19 4.15
C SER A 71 -5.18 -14.64 3.97
N GLY A 72 -5.60 -14.43 2.73
CA GLY A 72 -6.95 -13.94 2.47
C GLY A 72 -7.21 -13.60 1.00
N ALA A 73 -8.40 -13.07 0.74
CA ALA A 73 -8.70 -12.54 -0.59
C ALA A 73 -7.78 -11.34 -0.89
N VAL A 74 -7.26 -11.28 -2.12
CA VAL A 74 -6.30 -10.23 -2.51
C VAL A 74 -6.82 -8.83 -2.20
N LYS A 75 -8.08 -8.54 -2.54
CA LYS A 75 -8.67 -7.21 -2.32
C LYS A 75 -8.74 -6.83 -0.85
N ASP A 76 -9.01 -7.80 0.03
CA ASP A 76 -9.13 -7.57 1.47
C ASP A 76 -7.75 -7.32 2.08
N VAL A 77 -6.75 -8.15 1.74
CA VAL A 77 -5.37 -7.95 2.21
C VAL A 77 -4.75 -6.66 1.67
N PHE A 78 -5.11 -6.24 0.45
CA PHE A 78 -4.68 -4.93 -0.07
C PHE A 78 -5.38 -3.77 0.63
N LYS A 79 -6.60 -3.93 1.10
CA LYS A 79 -7.35 -2.92 1.84
C LYS A 79 -6.88 -2.85 3.30
N GLU A 80 -6.78 -3.98 3.97
CA GLU A 80 -6.38 -4.11 5.38
C GLU A 80 -5.30 -5.20 5.53
N PRO A 81 -4.01 -4.86 5.40
CA PRO A 81 -2.93 -5.85 5.33
C PRO A 81 -2.59 -6.52 6.66
N GLU A 82 -3.15 -6.11 7.78
CA GLU A 82 -3.02 -6.65 9.14
C GLU A 82 -1.60 -6.68 9.73
N THR A 83 -0.55 -6.82 8.90
CA THR A 83 0.86 -6.89 9.35
C THR A 83 1.74 -5.89 8.59
N VAL A 84 2.85 -5.50 9.23
CA VAL A 84 3.86 -4.62 8.62
C VAL A 84 4.40 -5.21 7.32
N SER A 85 4.65 -6.52 7.29
CA SER A 85 5.16 -7.22 6.10
C SER A 85 4.17 -7.16 4.94
N ALA A 86 2.89 -7.45 5.19
CA ALA A 86 1.84 -7.37 4.16
C ALA A 86 1.61 -5.91 3.70
N ALA A 87 1.66 -4.93 4.61
CA ALA A 87 1.55 -3.52 4.27
C ALA A 87 2.67 -3.07 3.34
N LYS A 88 3.92 -3.44 3.62
CA LYS A 88 5.08 -3.16 2.75
C LYS A 88 4.93 -3.81 1.37
N LEU A 89 4.55 -5.08 1.32
CA LEU A 89 4.34 -5.83 0.08
C LEU A 89 3.25 -5.18 -0.77
N THR A 90 2.13 -4.79 -0.17
CA THR A 90 1.02 -4.12 -0.85
C THR A 90 1.28 -2.64 -1.16
N GLY A 91 2.50 -2.14 -0.90
CA GLY A 91 2.98 -0.83 -1.32
C GLY A 91 2.68 0.32 -0.37
N CYS A 92 2.36 0.07 0.91
CA CYS A 92 2.29 1.10 1.92
C CYS A 92 3.68 1.68 2.21
N LYS A 93 3.81 3.00 2.18
CA LYS A 93 5.06 3.72 2.44
C LYS A 93 5.10 4.33 3.83
N ASN A 94 3.96 4.78 4.33
CA ASN A 94 3.85 5.38 5.66
C ASN A 94 3.41 4.32 6.65
N ILE A 95 4.36 3.73 7.36
CA ILE A 95 4.15 2.78 8.45
C ILE A 95 4.81 3.39 9.68
N LEU A 96 4.07 3.56 10.76
CA LEU A 96 4.43 4.38 11.91
C LEU A 96 4.11 3.68 13.21
N ASP A 97 5.02 3.83 14.18
CA ASP A 97 4.74 3.47 15.56
C ASP A 97 3.63 4.33 16.13
N ILE A 98 2.79 3.73 16.98
CA ILE A 98 1.76 4.46 17.71
C ILE A 98 1.80 4.12 19.19
N LYS A 99 1.24 5.03 19.98
CA LYS A 99 0.97 4.81 21.41
C LYS A 99 -0.54 4.93 21.64
N TYR A 100 -1.15 3.86 22.13
CA TYR A 100 -2.56 3.85 22.51
C TYR A 100 -2.82 4.91 23.59
N VAL A 101 -3.87 5.72 23.43
CA VAL A 101 -4.33 6.71 24.41
C VAL A 101 -5.66 6.27 25.02
N ASP A 102 -6.68 6.08 24.17
CA ASP A 102 -8.00 5.59 24.56
C ASP A 102 -8.67 4.83 23.38
N ALA A 103 -9.95 4.46 23.57
CA ALA A 103 -10.68 3.66 22.57
C ALA A 103 -10.79 4.31 21.18
N HIS A 104 -10.63 5.61 21.09
CA HIS A 104 -10.77 6.38 19.85
C HIS A 104 -9.56 7.24 19.51
N THR A 105 -8.50 7.18 20.33
CA THR A 105 -7.35 8.09 20.18
C THR A 105 -6.04 7.33 20.33
N PHE A 106 -5.09 7.63 19.46
CA PHE A 106 -3.70 7.21 19.58
C PHE A 106 -2.75 8.37 19.29
N TYR A 107 -1.55 8.30 19.83
CA TYR A 107 -0.49 9.26 19.57
C TYR A 107 0.50 8.71 18.56
N VAL A 108 0.92 9.53 17.60
CA VAL A 108 1.95 9.21 16.59
C VAL A 108 3.22 9.98 16.94
N PRO A 109 4.22 9.34 17.56
CA PRO A 109 5.42 10.04 18.03
C PRO A 109 6.20 10.75 16.91
N ASN A 110 6.29 10.12 15.74
CA ASN A 110 7.05 10.67 14.60
C ASN A 110 6.43 11.95 14.01
N TRP A 111 5.14 12.16 14.21
CA TRP A 111 4.40 13.33 13.75
C TRP A 111 4.04 14.30 14.87
N ASP A 112 4.29 13.92 16.13
CA ASP A 112 3.95 14.67 17.35
C ASP A 112 2.47 15.10 17.40
N ILE A 113 1.56 14.21 16.99
CA ILE A 113 0.11 14.46 17.00
C ILE A 113 -0.67 13.33 17.67
N GLN A 114 -1.84 13.68 18.19
CA GLN A 114 -2.89 12.73 18.51
C GLN A 114 -3.84 12.62 17.33
N VAL A 115 -4.19 11.39 16.96
CA VAL A 115 -5.15 11.08 15.91
C VAL A 115 -6.41 10.51 16.54
N ILE A 116 -7.55 11.06 16.14
CA ILE A 116 -8.88 10.65 16.60
C ILE A 116 -9.55 9.82 15.51
N ILE A 117 -10.03 8.63 15.88
CA ILE A 117 -10.81 7.74 15.02
C ILE A 117 -12.25 7.69 15.50
N ARG A 118 -13.23 7.99 14.63
CA ARG A 118 -14.64 8.09 15.01
C ARG A 118 -15.47 6.86 14.67
N ASP A 119 -15.11 6.20 13.58
CA ASP A 119 -15.90 5.10 12.99
C ASP A 119 -15.62 3.73 13.58
N ARG A 120 -14.53 3.58 14.36
CA ARG A 120 -14.10 2.32 14.97
C ARG A 120 -13.22 2.55 16.20
N GLU A 121 -13.02 1.49 16.99
CA GLU A 121 -12.10 1.54 18.12
C GLU A 121 -10.64 1.30 17.70
N VAL A 122 -9.71 1.93 18.38
CA VAL A 122 -8.27 1.70 18.29
C VAL A 122 -7.93 0.39 19.02
N PRO A 123 -7.37 -0.63 18.36
CA PRO A 123 -6.99 -1.86 19.05
C PRO A 123 -5.85 -1.60 20.03
N LYS A 124 -6.00 -2.07 21.27
CA LYS A 124 -5.03 -1.81 22.36
C LYS A 124 -3.64 -2.38 22.11
N ASP A 125 -3.58 -3.51 21.43
CA ASP A 125 -2.33 -4.28 21.21
C ASP A 125 -1.74 -4.03 19.81
N THR A 126 -2.05 -2.90 19.20
CA THR A 126 -1.55 -2.57 17.86
C THR A 126 -0.39 -1.58 17.98
N PRO A 127 0.85 -2.00 17.66
CA PRO A 127 2.03 -1.14 17.76
C PRO A 127 2.20 -0.19 16.59
N PHE A 128 1.59 -0.47 15.42
CA PHE A 128 1.80 0.29 14.20
C PHE A 128 0.49 0.66 13.50
N ILE A 129 0.55 1.74 12.74
CA ILE A 129 -0.45 2.09 11.73
C ILE A 129 0.19 2.15 10.35
N GLY A 130 -0.64 1.98 9.33
CA GLY A 130 -0.26 2.26 7.95
C GLY A 130 -1.23 3.22 7.29
N ILE A 131 -0.71 4.11 6.44
CA ILE A 131 -1.50 5.01 5.60
C ILE A 131 -0.85 5.06 4.22
N ARG A 132 -1.64 4.86 3.17
CA ARG A 132 -1.10 4.94 1.80
C ARG A 132 -0.81 6.38 1.43
N ALA A 133 0.30 6.58 0.72
CA ALA A 133 0.80 7.91 0.35
C ALA A 133 -0.17 8.75 -0.49
N HIS A 134 -1.14 8.15 -1.16
CA HIS A 134 -2.12 8.84 -2.01
C HIS A 134 -3.32 9.43 -1.24
N TYR A 135 -3.50 9.08 0.04
CA TYR A 135 -4.70 9.48 0.78
C TYR A 135 -4.54 10.80 1.52
N PHE A 136 -3.32 11.30 1.68
CA PHE A 136 -3.10 12.60 2.30
C PHE A 136 -3.62 13.74 1.43
N THR A 137 -4.15 14.77 2.08
CA THR A 137 -4.60 16.01 1.45
C THR A 137 -4.09 17.21 2.22
N ALA A 138 -3.94 18.34 1.51
CA ALA A 138 -3.64 19.61 2.15
C ALA A 138 -4.78 20.00 3.10
N ALA A 139 -4.44 20.44 4.31
CA ALA A 139 -5.42 20.90 5.29
C ALA A 139 -5.88 22.33 4.96
N HIS A 140 -7.20 22.57 5.08
CA HIS A 140 -7.76 23.92 5.06
C HIS A 140 -7.55 24.61 6.43
N GLU A 141 -7.61 25.93 6.47
CA GLU A 141 -7.43 26.71 7.72
C GLU A 141 -8.46 26.35 8.80
N SER A 142 -9.67 25.95 8.40
CA SER A 142 -10.75 25.54 9.29
C SER A 142 -10.54 24.16 9.94
N GLU A 143 -9.69 23.32 9.35
CA GLU A 143 -9.41 21.97 9.84
C GLU A 143 -8.41 22.04 10.99
N LYS A 144 -8.79 21.47 12.14
CA LYS A 144 -7.98 21.50 13.37
C LYS A 144 -7.69 20.12 13.91
N GLU A 145 -8.51 19.12 13.58
CA GLU A 145 -8.37 17.75 14.08
C GLU A 145 -7.67 16.89 13.03
N ASN A 146 -6.89 15.91 13.47
CA ASN A 146 -6.13 15.02 12.62
C ASN A 146 -5.29 15.76 11.58
N VAL A 147 -4.75 16.91 11.97
CA VAL A 147 -3.90 17.75 11.11
C VAL A 147 -2.50 17.75 11.67
N MET A 148 -1.53 17.54 10.80
CA MET A 148 -0.13 17.63 11.15
C MET A 148 0.56 18.74 10.39
N GLU A 149 1.51 19.40 11.04
CA GLU A 149 2.45 20.30 10.38
C GLU A 149 3.50 19.49 9.61
N CYS A 150 3.89 19.97 8.46
CA CYS A 150 4.87 19.29 7.65
C CYS A 150 5.79 20.29 6.95
N ARG A 151 7.04 19.85 6.72
CA ARG A 151 8.03 20.58 5.95
C ARG A 151 8.57 19.68 4.85
N LEU A 152 8.73 20.27 3.68
CA LEU A 152 9.26 19.55 2.53
C LEU A 152 10.74 19.23 2.72
N LYS A 153 11.12 17.97 2.52
CA LYS A 153 12.50 17.49 2.46
C LYS A 153 12.96 17.28 1.02
N GLN A 154 12.12 16.66 0.20
CA GLN A 154 12.46 16.31 -1.18
C GLN A 154 11.22 16.18 -2.06
N ILE A 155 11.37 16.53 -3.34
CA ILE A 155 10.37 16.27 -4.40
C ILE A 155 10.96 15.25 -5.38
N LEU A 156 10.21 14.19 -5.66
CA LEU A 156 10.48 13.24 -6.73
C LEU A 156 9.43 13.45 -7.82
N ASP A 157 9.87 13.83 -9.01
CA ASP A 157 9.00 14.14 -10.13
C ASP A 157 8.99 12.96 -11.12
N ASP A 158 8.03 12.05 -10.95
CA ASP A 158 7.83 10.88 -11.80
C ASP A 158 6.89 11.23 -12.97
N PRO A 159 6.84 10.41 -14.06
CA PRO A 159 6.03 10.72 -15.25
C PRO A 159 4.55 10.98 -15.00
N PHE A 160 3.93 10.31 -14.04
CA PHE A 160 2.47 10.34 -13.79
C PHE A 160 2.08 10.85 -12.40
N GLU A 161 3.02 10.94 -11.48
CA GLU A 161 2.79 11.40 -10.11
C GLU A 161 3.97 12.23 -9.62
N VAL A 162 3.73 13.04 -8.60
CA VAL A 162 4.78 13.71 -7.83
C VAL A 162 4.77 13.13 -6.43
N THR A 163 5.93 12.73 -5.94
CA THR A 163 6.10 12.25 -4.57
C THR A 163 6.80 13.30 -3.75
N LEU A 164 6.14 13.78 -2.69
CA LEU A 164 6.73 14.63 -1.69
C LEU A 164 7.21 13.77 -0.53
N ILE A 165 8.46 13.93 -0.17
CA ILE A 165 9.03 13.35 1.05
C ILE A 165 9.20 14.50 2.04
N LEU A 166 8.60 14.37 3.22
CA LEU A 166 8.60 15.38 4.26
C LEU A 166 9.71 15.12 5.29
N GLU A 167 10.07 16.11 6.11
CA GLU A 167 11.14 16.00 7.12
C GLU A 167 10.84 14.92 8.18
N ASN A 168 9.55 14.64 8.44
CA ASN A 168 9.09 13.57 9.32
C ASN A 168 8.97 12.21 8.63
N ASP A 169 9.68 12.04 7.49
CA ASP A 169 9.74 10.85 6.64
C ASP A 169 8.38 10.37 6.07
N LEU A 170 7.37 11.25 6.07
CA LEU A 170 6.10 10.97 5.41
C LEU A 170 6.27 11.06 3.89
N TRP A 171 5.67 10.09 3.19
CA TRP A 171 5.54 10.05 1.73
C TRP A 171 4.12 10.48 1.34
N TRP A 172 4.03 11.54 0.58
CA TRP A 172 2.77 12.00 0.01
C TRP A 172 2.83 11.96 -1.53
N LYS A 173 1.94 11.19 -2.15
CA LYS A 173 1.88 11.02 -3.60
C LYS A 173 0.70 11.76 -4.19
N ILE A 174 0.97 12.58 -5.19
CA ILE A 174 -0.02 13.42 -5.86
C ILE A 174 -0.01 13.10 -7.35
N PRO A 175 -1.13 12.68 -7.96
CA PRO A 175 -1.23 12.53 -9.41
C PRO A 175 -0.90 13.83 -10.13
N LYS A 176 -0.13 13.78 -11.24
CA LYS A 176 0.28 14.99 -11.97
C LYS A 176 -0.89 15.89 -12.40
N GLY A 177 -2.05 15.33 -12.71
CA GLY A 177 -3.24 16.08 -13.02
C GLY A 177 -3.81 16.94 -11.87
N ARG A 178 -3.39 16.66 -10.62
CA ARG A 178 -3.72 17.43 -9.41
C ARG A 178 -2.55 18.28 -8.91
N TRP A 179 -1.35 18.07 -9.43
CA TRP A 179 -0.16 18.84 -9.10
C TRP A 179 -0.15 20.13 -9.92
N LYS A 180 -0.46 21.25 -9.29
CA LYS A 180 -0.47 22.56 -9.94
C LYS A 180 0.90 23.22 -9.83
N ASP A 181 1.22 24.12 -10.75
CA ASP A 181 2.52 24.82 -10.75
C ASP A 181 2.71 25.71 -9.52
N ASP A 182 1.64 26.28 -8.98
CA ASP A 182 1.65 27.03 -7.72
C ASP A 182 2.01 26.16 -6.50
N MET A 183 1.71 24.86 -6.52
CA MET A 183 2.13 23.92 -5.46
C MET A 183 3.64 23.67 -5.44
N LYS A 184 4.36 23.96 -6.54
CA LYS A 184 5.84 23.89 -6.55
C LYS A 184 6.46 25.02 -5.73
N GLU A 185 5.79 26.19 -5.71
CA GLU A 185 6.25 27.37 -4.98
C GLU A 185 5.72 27.39 -3.53
N GLN A 186 4.58 26.76 -3.28
CA GLN A 186 3.94 26.70 -1.96
C GLN A 186 3.46 25.28 -1.65
N VAL A 187 4.36 24.41 -1.28
CA VAL A 187 3.98 23.10 -0.73
C VAL A 187 3.20 23.34 0.57
N PRO A 188 2.02 22.71 0.73
CA PRO A 188 1.23 22.86 1.94
C PRO A 188 2.05 22.52 3.20
N GLU A 189 2.00 23.40 4.19
CA GLU A 189 2.69 23.21 5.47
C GLU A 189 1.87 22.35 6.45
N ARG A 190 0.62 22.04 6.10
CA ARG A 190 -0.31 21.26 6.92
C ARG A 190 -1.04 20.22 6.09
N LEU A 191 -1.09 18.98 6.60
CA LEU A 191 -1.79 17.86 5.97
C LEU A 191 -2.84 17.28 6.89
N VAL A 192 -3.93 16.82 6.30
CA VAL A 192 -4.95 16.01 6.98
C VAL A 192 -4.50 14.57 7.03
N VAL A 193 -4.57 13.95 8.19
CA VAL A 193 -4.42 12.51 8.38
C VAL A 193 -5.79 11.87 8.20
N PRO A 194 -6.01 11.12 7.11
CA PRO A 194 -7.33 10.58 6.75
C PRO A 194 -7.70 9.40 7.65
N GLU A 195 -8.52 9.61 8.69
CA GLU A 195 -8.86 8.60 9.69
C GLU A 195 -9.46 7.32 9.09
N GLU A 196 -10.26 7.46 8.04
CA GLU A 196 -10.91 6.36 7.32
C GLU A 196 -9.93 5.49 6.50
N SER A 197 -8.73 6.00 6.23
CA SER A 197 -7.69 5.34 5.43
C SER A 197 -6.56 4.73 6.26
N ILE A 198 -6.66 4.85 7.58
CA ILE A 198 -5.70 4.25 8.51
C ILE A 198 -6.02 2.77 8.63
N PHE A 199 -5.04 1.91 8.57
CA PHE A 199 -5.14 0.51 8.97
C PHE A 199 -4.14 0.21 10.09
N PHE A 200 -4.58 -0.63 11.02
CA PHE A 200 -3.80 -1.03 12.18
C PHE A 200 -2.97 -2.26 11.85
N LEU A 201 -1.71 -2.28 12.30
CA LEU A 201 -0.75 -3.31 11.92
C LEU A 201 -0.12 -3.97 13.15
N LYS A 202 0.02 -5.29 13.07
CA LYS A 202 0.86 -6.08 13.95
C LYS A 202 2.29 -6.10 13.41
N ASP A 203 3.25 -6.42 14.26
CA ASP A 203 4.68 -6.42 13.91
C ASP A 203 5.05 -7.47 12.85
N ARG A 204 4.35 -8.59 12.79
CA ARG A 204 4.57 -9.69 11.84
C ARG A 204 3.54 -9.73 10.75
#